data_2b7a1625e9d76111b6972866de28bff6
#
_entry.id   2b7a1625e9d76111b6972866de28bff6
#
_cell.length_a   1.000
_cell.length_b   1.000
_cell.length_c   1.000
_cell.angle_alpha   90.00
_cell.angle_beta   90.00
_cell.angle_gamma   90.00
#
_symmetry.space_group_name_H-M   'P 1'
#
loop_
_entity.id
_entity.type
_entity.pdbx_description
1 polymer ?
#
loop_
_entity_poly.entity_id
_entity_poly.type
_entity_poly.pdbx_seq_one_letter_code
_entity_poly.pdbx_strand_id
1 'polypeptide(L)'
;VLSILIVNWNTRDLLRSCLHSIQEHPPTDAFEVIVVDNASTDGSAEMVANEFPNIRLVASSMNTGYARGNNLAFKEASGNWLLTLNPDTEFDDQSLDKSIEVLKTYPHHGALGARQIGLDGDVQKSIRGFPSLLGIAGDLLGLANRFPNTVWDSYRLTGFDYDLEQDAPQPMGTFLLFRREALVSIGDPYKPFDESFPIFFNEVDLLFRMSQAGWPCLYSPSVRVIHHGGEGTKQVRKSMIWESHRSLVRFLRKHQLRWWNAPLMYLVFGVVLVGAFVRARGYDAGFRN
;
A
#
# COMPACT_ATOMS: atom_id res chain seq x y z
N VAL A 1 -19.78 9.49 -4.64
CA VAL A 1 -19.73 8.29 -3.78
C VAL A 1 -18.29 7.87 -3.55
N LEU A 2 -17.92 7.62 -2.30
CA LEU A 2 -16.65 7.02 -1.87
C LEU A 2 -16.87 5.53 -1.60
N SER A 3 -16.05 4.65 -2.18
CA SER A 3 -15.98 3.24 -1.79
C SER A 3 -14.72 3.01 -0.96
N ILE A 4 -14.88 2.58 0.30
CA ILE A 4 -13.79 2.23 1.21
C ILE A 4 -13.60 0.72 1.14
N LEU A 5 -12.41 0.28 0.71
CA LEU A 5 -12.08 -1.11 0.40
C LEU A 5 -11.05 -1.62 1.41
N ILE A 6 -11.43 -2.61 2.22
CA ILE A 6 -10.59 -3.16 3.29
C ILE A 6 -10.40 -4.64 3.05
N VAL A 7 -9.14 -5.10 3.00
CA VAL A 7 -8.80 -6.52 2.95
C VAL A 7 -8.26 -6.94 4.31
N ASN A 8 -8.98 -7.86 4.95
CA ASN A 8 -8.65 -8.36 6.29
C ASN A 8 -8.12 -9.79 6.25
N TRP A 9 -7.13 -10.08 7.10
CA TRP A 9 -6.68 -11.43 7.40
C TRP A 9 -6.15 -11.53 8.83
N ASN A 10 -6.91 -12.20 9.70
CA ASN A 10 -6.55 -12.46 11.12
C ASN A 10 -6.15 -11.18 11.90
N THR A 11 -6.94 -10.10 11.74
CA THR A 11 -6.75 -8.85 12.48
C THR A 11 -8.10 -8.33 13.02
N ARG A 12 -8.91 -9.23 13.61
CA ARG A 12 -10.30 -8.96 14.03
C ARG A 12 -10.46 -7.68 14.86
N ASP A 13 -9.65 -7.52 15.91
CA ASP A 13 -9.85 -6.40 16.83
C ASP A 13 -9.38 -5.07 16.22
N LEU A 14 -8.33 -5.08 15.40
CA LEU A 14 -7.90 -3.91 14.62
C LEU A 14 -8.94 -3.53 13.56
N LEU A 15 -9.47 -4.51 12.84
CA LEU A 15 -10.55 -4.27 11.89
C LEU A 15 -11.78 -3.66 12.59
N ARG A 16 -12.13 -4.13 13.79
CA ARG A 16 -13.22 -3.56 14.57
C ARG A 16 -12.97 -2.08 14.89
N SER A 17 -11.78 -1.74 15.40
CA SER A 17 -11.40 -0.35 15.67
C SER A 17 -11.43 0.52 14.41
N CYS A 18 -10.89 0.01 13.30
CA CYS A 18 -10.94 0.70 12.01
C CYS A 18 -12.38 1.02 11.58
N LEU A 19 -13.28 0.04 11.64
CA LEU A 19 -14.68 0.21 11.25
C LEU A 19 -15.44 1.17 12.18
N HIS A 20 -15.17 1.14 13.49
CA HIS A 20 -15.71 2.11 14.44
C HIS A 20 -15.22 3.51 14.14
N SER A 21 -13.93 3.70 13.86
CA SER A 21 -13.37 5.02 13.55
C SER A 21 -14.00 5.63 12.27
N ILE A 22 -14.33 4.81 11.27
CA ILE A 22 -15.09 5.25 10.08
C ILE A 22 -16.51 5.67 10.46
N GLN A 23 -17.17 4.97 11.39
CA GLN A 23 -18.52 5.33 11.87
C GLN A 23 -18.54 6.60 12.73
N GLU A 24 -17.47 6.86 13.49
CA GLU A 24 -17.29 8.05 14.33
C GLU A 24 -16.95 9.30 13.49
N HIS A 25 -16.23 9.11 12.37
CA HIS A 25 -15.80 10.16 11.45
C HIS A 25 -16.27 9.87 10.01
N PRO A 26 -17.58 9.71 9.77
CA PRO A 26 -18.09 9.30 8.48
C PRO A 26 -17.91 10.41 7.43
N PRO A 27 -17.71 10.06 6.15
CA PRO A 27 -17.78 11.03 5.07
C PRO A 27 -19.12 11.74 5.03
N THR A 28 -19.09 13.03 4.69
CA THR A 28 -20.30 13.85 4.52
C THR A 28 -21.11 13.42 3.29
N ASP A 29 -20.41 13.08 2.19
CA ASP A 29 -21.03 12.55 0.98
C ASP A 29 -21.35 11.06 1.12
N ALA A 30 -22.21 10.56 0.22
CA ALA A 30 -22.58 9.14 0.17
C ALA A 30 -21.32 8.25 0.04
N PHE A 31 -21.27 7.22 0.88
CA PHE A 31 -20.17 6.24 0.89
C PHE A 31 -20.65 4.82 1.11
N GLU A 32 -19.79 3.88 0.80
CA GLU A 32 -19.94 2.46 1.09
C GLU A 32 -18.64 1.89 1.67
N VAL A 33 -18.75 0.89 2.50
CA VAL A 33 -17.60 0.13 3.03
C VAL A 33 -17.72 -1.31 2.56
N ILE A 34 -16.65 -1.83 1.98
CA ILE A 34 -16.55 -3.20 1.50
C ILE A 34 -15.37 -3.86 2.21
N VAL A 35 -15.67 -4.88 3.00
CA VAL A 35 -14.66 -5.70 3.68
C VAL A 35 -14.53 -7.03 2.96
N VAL A 36 -13.32 -7.34 2.50
CA VAL A 36 -12.97 -8.68 2.02
C VAL A 36 -12.24 -9.40 3.14
N ASP A 37 -12.90 -10.38 3.74
CA ASP A 37 -12.25 -11.28 4.69
C ASP A 37 -11.53 -12.37 3.91
N ASN A 38 -10.20 -12.40 4.00
CA ASN A 38 -9.34 -13.26 3.21
C ASN A 38 -9.07 -14.62 3.89
N ALA A 39 -10.15 -15.31 4.28
CA ALA A 39 -10.17 -16.57 5.04
C ALA A 39 -9.52 -16.45 6.42
N SER A 40 -9.96 -15.48 7.23
CA SER A 40 -9.56 -15.37 8.62
C SER A 40 -10.11 -16.52 9.47
N THR A 41 -9.36 -16.88 10.51
CA THR A 41 -9.73 -17.92 11.49
C THR A 41 -9.94 -17.36 12.90
N ASP A 42 -9.86 -16.04 13.05
CA ASP A 42 -9.97 -15.33 14.34
C ASP A 42 -11.38 -14.80 14.65
N GLY A 43 -12.38 -15.13 13.80
CA GLY A 43 -13.75 -14.65 13.95
C GLY A 43 -13.98 -13.26 13.33
N SER A 44 -13.08 -12.77 12.46
CA SER A 44 -13.23 -11.47 11.80
C SER A 44 -14.50 -11.36 10.97
N ALA A 45 -14.80 -12.38 10.15
CA ALA A 45 -15.98 -12.37 9.28
C ALA A 45 -17.29 -12.33 10.07
N GLU A 46 -17.39 -13.15 11.13
CA GLU A 46 -18.55 -13.19 12.02
C GLU A 46 -18.73 -11.87 12.77
N MET A 47 -17.62 -11.25 13.20
CA MET A 47 -17.64 -9.94 13.86
C MET A 47 -18.22 -8.87 12.92
N VAL A 48 -17.74 -8.79 11.67
CA VAL A 48 -18.26 -7.82 10.68
C VAL A 48 -19.75 -8.07 10.41
N ALA A 49 -20.16 -9.32 10.21
CA ALA A 49 -21.55 -9.66 9.92
C ALA A 49 -22.51 -9.29 11.08
N ASN A 50 -22.07 -9.44 12.33
CA ASN A 50 -22.90 -9.21 13.51
C ASN A 50 -22.90 -7.75 13.99
N GLU A 51 -21.73 -7.09 13.99
CA GLU A 51 -21.55 -5.76 14.56
C GLU A 51 -21.74 -4.63 13.52
N PHE A 52 -21.54 -4.94 12.22
CA PHE A 52 -21.58 -3.94 11.13
C PHE A 52 -22.50 -4.38 9.96
N PRO A 53 -23.81 -4.56 10.18
CA PRO A 53 -24.73 -5.13 9.19
C PRO A 53 -24.89 -4.29 7.91
N ASN A 54 -24.51 -3.01 7.94
CA ASN A 54 -24.56 -2.12 6.78
C ASN A 54 -23.30 -2.18 5.91
N ILE A 55 -22.26 -2.92 6.34
CA ILE A 55 -21.02 -3.10 5.59
C ILE A 55 -21.18 -4.31 4.67
N ARG A 56 -20.74 -4.16 3.42
CA ARG A 56 -20.69 -5.28 2.49
C ARG A 56 -19.52 -6.19 2.82
N LEU A 57 -19.80 -7.39 3.32
CA LEU A 57 -18.78 -8.42 3.59
C LEU A 57 -18.67 -9.39 2.42
N VAL A 58 -17.44 -9.61 1.95
CA VAL A 58 -17.06 -10.64 0.98
C VAL A 58 -16.13 -11.63 1.68
N ALA A 59 -16.65 -12.77 2.11
CA ALA A 59 -15.87 -13.80 2.77
C ALA A 59 -15.25 -14.76 1.74
N SER A 60 -13.93 -14.81 1.68
CA SER A 60 -13.18 -15.76 0.84
C SER A 60 -13.01 -17.09 1.52
N SER A 61 -13.06 -18.19 0.75
CA SER A 61 -12.80 -19.55 1.26
C SER A 61 -11.31 -19.87 1.45
N MET A 62 -10.43 -19.06 0.90
CA MET A 62 -8.97 -19.20 1.02
C MET A 62 -8.28 -17.83 1.02
N ASN A 63 -7.12 -17.73 1.67
CA ASN A 63 -6.29 -16.53 1.58
C ASN A 63 -5.62 -16.45 0.20
N THR A 64 -6.05 -15.49 -0.60
CA THR A 64 -5.59 -15.27 -1.98
C THR A 64 -4.56 -14.15 -2.10
N GLY A 65 -4.17 -13.56 -0.97
CA GLY A 65 -3.26 -12.40 -0.89
C GLY A 65 -3.99 -11.06 -1.00
N TYR A 66 -3.25 -9.99 -0.72
CA TYR A 66 -3.78 -8.64 -0.63
C TYR A 66 -4.26 -8.09 -2.00
N ALA A 67 -3.46 -8.30 -3.05
CA ALA A 67 -3.80 -7.81 -4.40
C ALA A 67 -5.13 -8.38 -4.91
N ARG A 68 -5.32 -9.69 -4.80
CA ARG A 68 -6.57 -10.33 -5.23
C ARG A 68 -7.73 -9.98 -4.32
N GLY A 69 -7.50 -9.87 -3.01
CA GLY A 69 -8.52 -9.38 -2.07
C GLY A 69 -9.01 -7.99 -2.46
N ASN A 70 -8.09 -7.06 -2.76
CA ASN A 70 -8.47 -5.73 -3.25
C ASN A 70 -9.24 -5.81 -4.59
N ASN A 71 -8.80 -6.61 -5.55
CA ASN A 71 -9.53 -6.77 -6.82
C ASN A 71 -10.95 -7.31 -6.60
N LEU A 72 -11.18 -8.17 -5.60
CA LEU A 72 -12.53 -8.58 -5.23
C LEU A 72 -13.34 -7.39 -4.69
N ALA A 73 -12.75 -6.55 -3.82
CA ALA A 73 -13.42 -5.34 -3.32
C ALA A 73 -13.72 -4.33 -4.45
N PHE A 74 -12.78 -4.12 -5.38
CA PHE A 74 -12.96 -3.23 -6.53
C PHE A 74 -14.12 -3.64 -7.44
N LYS A 75 -14.41 -4.94 -7.58
CA LYS A 75 -15.56 -5.45 -8.35
C LYS A 75 -16.90 -5.06 -7.73
N GLU A 76 -16.95 -4.96 -6.43
CA GLU A 76 -18.17 -4.62 -5.67
C GLU A 76 -18.36 -3.11 -5.50
N ALA A 77 -17.31 -2.32 -5.78
CA ALA A 77 -17.29 -0.88 -5.56
C ALA A 77 -18.03 -0.11 -6.65
N SER A 78 -18.92 0.78 -6.24
CA SER A 78 -19.70 1.66 -7.13
C SER A 78 -19.18 3.10 -7.22
N GLY A 79 -18.34 3.53 -6.26
CA GLY A 79 -17.90 4.92 -6.12
C GLY A 79 -16.94 5.39 -7.21
N ASN A 80 -16.91 6.71 -7.45
CA ASN A 80 -15.92 7.36 -8.30
C ASN A 80 -14.58 7.59 -7.58
N TRP A 81 -14.63 7.58 -6.26
CA TRP A 81 -13.49 7.62 -5.35
C TRP A 81 -13.33 6.26 -4.71
N LEU A 82 -12.15 5.69 -4.80
CA LEU A 82 -11.87 4.31 -4.39
C LEU A 82 -10.71 4.34 -3.40
N LEU A 83 -10.98 4.11 -2.12
CA LEU A 83 -9.99 4.11 -1.06
C LEU A 83 -9.61 2.67 -0.70
N THR A 84 -8.37 2.27 -0.95
CA THR A 84 -7.83 1.06 -0.30
C THR A 84 -7.30 1.44 1.07
N LEU A 85 -7.75 0.72 2.09
CA LEU A 85 -7.46 1.00 3.49
C LEU A 85 -7.03 -0.28 4.21
N ASN A 86 -5.94 -0.23 4.96
CA ASN A 86 -5.54 -1.36 5.78
C ASN A 86 -6.44 -1.49 7.02
N PRO A 87 -6.70 -2.73 7.52
CA PRO A 87 -7.55 -2.95 8.69
C PRO A 87 -6.93 -2.49 10.02
N ASP A 88 -5.63 -2.14 10.03
CA ASP A 88 -4.88 -1.63 11.19
C ASP A 88 -4.72 -0.10 11.18
N THR A 89 -5.73 0.60 10.63
CA THR A 89 -5.80 2.08 10.56
C THR A 89 -7.03 2.61 11.27
N GLU A 90 -6.88 3.81 11.86
CA GLU A 90 -7.99 4.52 12.51
C GLU A 90 -8.00 5.99 12.09
N PHE A 91 -9.19 6.60 12.12
CA PHE A 91 -9.41 8.03 11.90
C PHE A 91 -9.72 8.70 13.23
N ASP A 92 -9.17 9.89 13.44
CA ASP A 92 -9.46 10.77 14.58
C ASP A 92 -9.99 12.14 14.13
N ASP A 93 -10.22 12.30 12.83
CA ASP A 93 -10.76 13.51 12.24
C ASP A 93 -11.46 13.23 10.88
N GLN A 94 -11.88 14.29 10.17
CA GLN A 94 -12.57 14.23 8.87
C GLN A 94 -11.60 14.00 7.69
N SER A 95 -10.56 13.16 7.85
CA SER A 95 -9.58 12.90 6.79
C SER A 95 -10.17 12.23 5.56
N LEU A 96 -11.29 11.52 5.68
CA LEU A 96 -11.97 10.94 4.52
C LEU A 96 -12.50 12.03 3.58
N ASP A 97 -13.20 13.04 4.10
CA ASP A 97 -13.69 14.19 3.31
C ASP A 97 -12.51 15.02 2.76
N LYS A 98 -11.54 15.36 3.62
CA LYS A 98 -10.34 16.09 3.22
C LYS A 98 -9.60 15.42 2.07
N SER A 99 -9.52 14.09 2.05
CA SER A 99 -8.82 13.36 1.00
C SER A 99 -9.44 13.58 -0.38
N ILE A 100 -10.78 13.61 -0.45
CA ILE A 100 -11.53 13.87 -1.68
C ILE A 100 -11.38 15.35 -2.09
N GLU A 101 -11.49 16.27 -1.13
CA GLU A 101 -11.34 17.70 -1.39
C GLU A 101 -9.95 18.04 -1.92
N VAL A 102 -8.90 17.54 -1.26
CA VAL A 102 -7.53 17.72 -1.73
C VAL A 102 -7.37 17.17 -3.15
N LEU A 103 -7.78 15.92 -3.40
CA LEU A 103 -7.58 15.35 -4.72
C LEU A 103 -8.41 16.06 -5.80
N LYS A 104 -9.56 16.67 -5.48
CA LYS A 104 -10.32 17.55 -6.40
C LYS A 104 -9.52 18.78 -6.82
N THR A 105 -8.70 19.38 -5.92
CA THR A 105 -7.89 20.56 -6.23
C THR A 105 -6.67 20.24 -7.08
N TYR A 106 -6.31 18.94 -7.19
CA TYR A 106 -5.19 18.45 -7.99
C TYR A 106 -5.68 17.54 -9.13
N PRO A 107 -6.30 18.06 -10.20
CA PRO A 107 -6.99 17.29 -11.22
C PRO A 107 -6.08 16.37 -12.04
N HIS A 108 -4.77 16.61 -12.04
CA HIS A 108 -3.79 15.81 -12.77
C HIS A 108 -3.25 14.63 -11.93
N HIS A 109 -3.60 14.54 -10.63
CA HIS A 109 -3.20 13.43 -9.77
C HIS A 109 -4.29 12.36 -9.77
N GLY A 110 -3.88 11.11 -9.99
CA GLY A 110 -4.78 9.96 -10.03
C GLY A 110 -4.98 9.26 -8.70
N ALA A 111 -4.07 9.51 -7.75
CA ALA A 111 -4.09 8.93 -6.42
C ALA A 111 -3.61 9.91 -5.35
N LEU A 112 -3.96 9.62 -4.08
CA LEU A 112 -3.51 10.36 -2.91
C LEU A 112 -3.13 9.41 -1.78
N GLY A 113 -1.95 9.64 -1.19
CA GLY A 113 -1.49 9.01 0.04
C GLY A 113 -1.59 9.97 1.23
N ALA A 114 -1.91 9.42 2.41
CA ALA A 114 -2.09 10.16 3.64
C ALA A 114 -0.81 10.22 4.50
N ARG A 115 -0.75 11.20 5.42
CA ARG A 115 0.18 11.21 6.54
C ARG A 115 -0.18 10.07 7.49
N GLN A 116 0.76 9.19 7.75
CA GLN A 116 0.60 8.10 8.70
C GLN A 116 1.22 8.50 10.03
N ILE A 117 0.45 8.37 11.12
CA ILE A 117 0.86 8.66 12.48
C ILE A 117 0.95 7.32 13.24
N GLY A 118 2.09 7.07 13.88
CA GLY A 118 2.25 5.92 14.76
C GLY A 118 1.50 6.08 16.08
N LEU A 119 1.37 5.00 16.85
CA LEU A 119 0.76 5.03 18.18
C LEU A 119 1.55 5.89 19.18
N ASP A 120 2.81 6.17 18.89
CA ASP A 120 3.69 7.10 19.63
C ASP A 120 3.45 8.58 19.26
N GLY A 121 2.58 8.85 18.28
CA GLY A 121 2.30 10.19 17.76
C GLY A 121 3.29 10.68 16.69
N ASP A 122 4.31 9.89 16.37
CA ASP A 122 5.32 10.26 15.40
C ASP A 122 4.86 9.99 13.95
N VAL A 123 5.35 10.82 13.02
CA VAL A 123 5.10 10.64 11.59
C VAL A 123 5.89 9.44 11.06
N GLN A 124 5.19 8.45 10.55
CA GLN A 124 5.82 7.29 9.91
C GLN A 124 6.35 7.66 8.52
N LYS A 125 7.61 7.31 8.24
CA LYS A 125 8.24 7.54 6.94
C LYS A 125 7.71 6.55 5.90
N SER A 126 6.52 6.84 5.37
CA SER A 126 5.72 5.96 4.52
C SER A 126 5.93 6.17 3.02
N ILE A 127 6.75 7.15 2.60
CA ILE A 127 6.94 7.48 1.20
C ILE A 127 8.28 6.93 0.71
N ARG A 128 8.27 6.33 -0.49
CA ARG A 128 9.43 5.86 -1.22
C ARG A 128 9.38 6.33 -2.67
N GLY A 129 10.53 6.33 -3.33
CA GLY A 129 10.59 6.43 -4.79
C GLY A 129 10.34 5.07 -5.45
N PHE A 130 10.07 5.07 -6.75
CA PHE A 130 9.97 3.80 -7.46
C PHE A 130 11.32 3.07 -7.49
N PRO A 131 11.34 1.74 -7.33
CA PRO A 131 12.57 0.97 -7.35
C PRO A 131 13.33 1.16 -8.66
N SER A 132 14.59 1.55 -8.55
CA SER A 132 15.54 1.65 -9.66
C SER A 132 16.86 0.98 -9.27
N LEU A 133 17.67 0.57 -10.23
CA LEU A 133 18.95 -0.08 -9.93
C LEU A 133 19.87 0.81 -9.07
N LEU A 134 19.97 2.09 -9.44
CA LEU A 134 20.85 3.03 -8.71
C LEU A 134 20.25 3.38 -7.34
N GLY A 135 18.94 3.60 -7.24
CA GLY A 135 18.27 3.87 -5.97
C GLY A 135 18.38 2.70 -4.99
N ILE A 136 18.19 1.44 -5.46
CA ILE A 136 18.37 0.24 -4.63
C ILE A 136 19.83 0.07 -4.21
N ALA A 137 20.80 0.25 -5.14
CA ALA A 137 22.22 0.20 -4.81
C ALA A 137 22.57 1.30 -3.79
N GLY A 138 22.04 2.50 -3.95
CA GLY A 138 22.20 3.61 -3.01
C GLY A 138 21.71 3.29 -1.61
N ASP A 139 20.55 2.66 -1.50
CA ASP A 139 19.99 2.25 -0.22
C ASP A 139 20.83 1.13 0.44
N LEU A 140 21.18 0.08 -0.33
CA LEU A 140 21.96 -1.06 0.16
C LEU A 140 23.39 -0.67 0.60
N LEU A 141 24.03 0.29 -0.09
CA LEU A 141 25.38 0.75 0.20
C LEU A 141 25.42 1.95 1.17
N GLY A 142 24.27 2.41 1.67
CA GLY A 142 24.17 3.59 2.53
C GLY A 142 24.45 4.92 1.83
N LEU A 143 24.55 4.92 0.49
CA LEU A 143 24.84 6.13 -0.30
C LEU A 143 23.67 7.12 -0.31
N ALA A 144 22.44 6.65 -0.13
CA ALA A 144 21.26 7.51 -0.03
C ALA A 144 21.41 8.56 1.09
N ASN A 145 21.87 8.15 2.28
CA ASN A 145 22.11 9.06 3.39
C ASN A 145 23.33 10.00 3.16
N ARG A 146 24.32 9.54 2.40
CA ARG A 146 25.54 10.31 2.12
C ARG A 146 25.36 11.34 1.01
N PHE A 147 24.47 11.04 0.05
CA PHE A 147 24.19 11.86 -1.13
C PHE A 147 22.67 12.03 -1.30
N PRO A 148 22.00 12.77 -0.38
CA PRO A 148 20.56 13.01 -0.45
C PRO A 148 20.19 13.78 -1.73
N ASN A 149 18.95 13.61 -2.20
CA ASN A 149 18.41 14.26 -3.40
C ASN A 149 19.18 13.95 -4.71
N THR A 150 19.91 12.84 -4.74
CA THR A 150 20.59 12.34 -5.95
C THR A 150 19.96 11.05 -6.44
N VAL A 151 20.46 10.51 -7.56
CA VAL A 151 20.03 9.20 -8.08
C VAL A 151 20.22 8.05 -7.08
N TRP A 152 21.19 8.18 -6.15
CA TRP A 152 21.41 7.21 -5.08
C TRP A 152 20.33 7.24 -4.00
N ASP A 153 19.64 8.38 -3.84
CA ASP A 153 18.54 8.57 -2.90
C ASP A 153 17.15 8.40 -3.56
N SER A 154 17.13 8.14 -4.87
CA SER A 154 15.88 8.10 -5.65
C SER A 154 14.87 7.05 -5.19
N TYR A 155 15.30 6.03 -4.45
CA TYR A 155 14.41 5.03 -3.85
C TYR A 155 14.02 5.38 -2.40
N ARG A 156 14.97 5.84 -1.60
CA ARG A 156 14.75 6.09 -0.17
C ARG A 156 14.05 7.41 0.12
N LEU A 157 14.29 8.42 -0.70
CA LEU A 157 13.76 9.79 -0.57
C LEU A 157 14.01 10.37 0.84
N THR A 158 15.27 10.36 1.28
CA THR A 158 15.66 10.77 2.65
C THR A 158 15.29 12.21 2.97
N GLY A 159 15.19 13.07 1.95
CA GLY A 159 14.78 14.47 2.05
C GLY A 159 13.30 14.73 1.82
N PHE A 160 12.42 13.69 1.82
CA PHE A 160 10.99 13.90 1.65
C PHE A 160 10.41 14.71 2.82
N ASP A 161 9.79 15.84 2.52
CA ASP A 161 9.19 16.72 3.51
C ASP A 161 7.73 16.29 3.78
N TYR A 162 7.51 15.73 4.96
CA TYR A 162 6.18 15.26 5.38
C TYR A 162 5.22 16.39 5.81
N ASP A 163 5.65 17.65 5.81
CA ASP A 163 4.81 18.80 6.14
C ASP A 163 4.29 19.56 4.91
N LEU A 164 4.69 19.13 3.70
CA LEU A 164 4.28 19.74 2.45
C LEU A 164 3.41 18.81 1.59
N GLU A 165 2.41 19.38 0.91
CA GLU A 165 1.75 18.69 -0.21
C GLU A 165 2.69 18.63 -1.39
N GLN A 166 2.94 17.40 -1.90
CA GLN A 166 3.87 17.19 -2.99
C GLN A 166 3.65 15.83 -3.67
N ASP A 167 4.27 15.67 -4.82
CA ASP A 167 4.30 14.37 -5.52
C ASP A 167 4.94 13.29 -4.63
N ALA A 168 4.27 12.17 -4.52
CA ALA A 168 4.73 11.02 -3.78
C ALA A 168 4.68 9.77 -4.68
N PRO A 169 5.82 9.35 -5.25
CA PRO A 169 5.79 8.24 -6.21
C PRO A 169 5.19 6.97 -5.65
N GLN A 170 5.53 6.62 -4.40
CA GLN A 170 5.14 5.37 -3.77
C GLN A 170 4.81 5.60 -2.28
N PRO A 171 3.62 6.12 -1.94
CA PRO A 171 3.09 5.99 -0.58
C PRO A 171 2.88 4.52 -0.23
N MET A 172 3.05 4.17 1.04
CA MET A 172 2.70 2.84 1.56
C MET A 172 1.21 2.58 1.37
N GLY A 173 0.83 1.35 1.03
CA GLY A 173 -0.54 0.93 0.72
C GLY A 173 -1.54 0.96 1.89
N THR A 174 -1.16 1.57 3.02
CA THR A 174 -2.00 1.72 4.21
C THR A 174 -3.27 2.54 3.95
N PHE A 175 -3.13 3.63 3.21
CA PHE A 175 -4.20 4.52 2.77
C PHE A 175 -3.85 5.02 1.37
N LEU A 176 -4.63 4.61 0.36
CA LEU A 176 -4.49 5.10 -1.00
C LEU A 176 -5.87 5.39 -1.58
N LEU A 177 -6.17 6.67 -1.79
CA LEU A 177 -7.39 7.11 -2.48
C LEU A 177 -7.10 7.21 -3.98
N PHE A 178 -7.94 6.62 -4.82
CA PHE A 178 -7.83 6.63 -6.28
C PHE A 178 -9.03 7.31 -6.93
N ARG A 179 -8.79 7.99 -8.05
CA ARG A 179 -9.84 8.35 -9.01
C ARG A 179 -10.17 7.13 -9.87
N ARG A 180 -11.43 6.80 -10.02
CA ARG A 180 -11.83 5.71 -10.93
C ARG A 180 -11.39 5.99 -12.37
N GLU A 181 -11.48 7.23 -12.84
CA GLU A 181 -11.04 7.61 -14.20
C GLU A 181 -9.55 7.33 -14.46
N ALA A 182 -8.68 7.54 -13.46
CA ALA A 182 -7.27 7.23 -13.56
C ALA A 182 -7.03 5.71 -13.67
N LEU A 183 -7.82 4.90 -12.96
CA LEU A 183 -7.75 3.44 -13.07
C LEU A 183 -8.26 2.95 -14.43
N VAL A 184 -9.33 3.55 -14.97
CA VAL A 184 -9.84 3.27 -16.33
C VAL A 184 -8.76 3.50 -17.39
N SER A 185 -7.97 4.57 -17.24
CA SER A 185 -6.93 4.92 -18.22
C SER A 185 -5.79 3.90 -18.32
N ILE A 186 -5.59 3.09 -17.28
CA ILE A 186 -4.52 2.07 -17.23
C ILE A 186 -5.00 0.64 -17.43
N GLY A 187 -6.31 0.44 -17.64
CA GLY A 187 -6.89 -0.88 -17.92
C GLY A 187 -8.24 -1.10 -17.25
N ASP A 188 -8.45 -2.29 -16.70
CA ASP A 188 -9.69 -2.68 -16.02
C ASP A 188 -9.79 -2.05 -14.63
N PRO A 189 -10.71 -1.10 -14.37
CA PRO A 189 -10.87 -0.45 -13.07
C PRO A 189 -11.44 -1.39 -12.00
N TYR A 190 -11.97 -2.54 -12.38
CA TYR A 190 -12.47 -3.57 -11.46
C TYR A 190 -11.37 -4.58 -11.07
N LYS A 191 -10.22 -4.53 -11.75
CA LYS A 191 -9.06 -5.38 -11.47
C LYS A 191 -7.75 -4.60 -11.64
N PRO A 192 -7.55 -3.50 -10.89
CA PRO A 192 -6.39 -2.63 -11.09
C PRO A 192 -5.08 -3.24 -10.60
N PHE A 193 -5.11 -4.11 -9.58
CA PHE A 193 -3.92 -4.74 -9.02
C PHE A 193 -3.47 -5.94 -9.86
N ASP A 194 -2.15 -6.03 -10.12
CA ASP A 194 -1.54 -7.22 -10.70
C ASP A 194 -1.39 -8.31 -9.61
N GLU A 195 -2.18 -9.38 -9.72
CA GLU A 195 -2.22 -10.48 -8.76
C GLU A 195 -0.92 -11.30 -8.72
N SER A 196 0.02 -11.07 -9.64
CA SER A 196 1.36 -11.64 -9.55
C SER A 196 2.16 -11.05 -8.37
N PHE A 197 1.72 -9.90 -7.80
CA PHE A 197 2.23 -9.30 -6.57
C PHE A 197 1.25 -9.53 -5.40
N PRO A 198 1.28 -10.69 -4.75
CA PRO A 198 0.19 -11.09 -3.86
C PRO A 198 0.06 -10.23 -2.61
N ILE A 199 1.16 -9.65 -2.07
CA ILE A 199 1.12 -8.86 -0.84
C ILE A 199 2.03 -7.61 -0.85
N PHE A 200 3.22 -7.67 -1.45
CA PHE A 200 4.14 -6.53 -1.55
C PHE A 200 4.26 -6.10 -3.01
N PHE A 201 4.56 -4.82 -3.24
CA PHE A 201 4.73 -4.23 -4.56
C PHE A 201 3.47 -4.21 -5.44
N ASN A 202 2.34 -4.62 -4.94
CA ASN A 202 1.08 -4.53 -5.68
C ASN A 202 0.67 -3.06 -5.87
N GLU A 203 0.71 -2.25 -4.81
CA GLU A 203 0.49 -0.81 -4.84
C GLU A 203 1.61 -0.08 -5.62
N VAL A 204 2.85 -0.54 -5.49
CA VAL A 204 4.00 0.01 -6.22
C VAL A 204 3.84 -0.16 -7.71
N ASP A 205 3.45 -1.37 -8.15
CA ASP A 205 3.15 -1.67 -9.56
C ASP A 205 2.00 -0.82 -10.09
N LEU A 206 0.93 -0.69 -9.31
CA LEU A 206 -0.24 0.10 -9.69
C LEU A 206 0.12 1.57 -9.84
N LEU A 207 0.75 2.17 -8.82
CA LEU A 207 1.15 3.58 -8.84
C LEU A 207 2.18 3.87 -9.94
N PHE A 208 3.09 2.92 -10.20
CA PHE A 208 4.04 3.05 -11.31
C PHE A 208 3.33 3.09 -12.67
N ARG A 209 2.37 2.17 -12.93
CA ARG A 209 1.58 2.17 -14.17
C ARG A 209 0.75 3.45 -14.31
N MET A 210 0.14 3.93 -13.22
CA MET A 210 -0.58 5.20 -13.20
C MET A 210 0.33 6.38 -13.53
N SER A 211 1.50 6.47 -12.90
CA SER A 211 2.49 7.52 -13.18
C SER A 211 2.94 7.51 -14.63
N GLN A 212 3.18 6.33 -15.24
CA GLN A 212 3.53 6.21 -16.65
C GLN A 212 2.39 6.64 -17.59
N ALA A 213 1.15 6.58 -17.14
CA ALA A 213 -0.03 7.05 -17.86
C ALA A 213 -0.36 8.54 -17.62
N GLY A 214 0.49 9.27 -16.90
CA GLY A 214 0.29 10.69 -16.59
C GLY A 214 -0.58 10.97 -15.37
N TRP A 215 -0.84 9.95 -14.53
CA TRP A 215 -1.59 10.07 -13.27
C TRP A 215 -0.68 9.85 -12.07
N PRO A 216 0.14 10.84 -11.64
CA PRO A 216 0.98 10.71 -10.46
C PRO A 216 0.16 10.58 -9.18
N CYS A 217 0.81 10.18 -8.10
CA CYS A 217 0.24 10.17 -6.76
C CYS A 217 0.67 11.41 -5.99
N LEU A 218 -0.28 12.04 -5.29
CA LEU A 218 -0.07 13.15 -4.39
C LEU A 218 0.09 12.64 -2.95
N TYR A 219 0.92 13.27 -2.16
CA TYR A 219 0.91 13.17 -0.70
C TYR A 219 0.32 14.46 -0.12
N SER A 220 -0.57 14.34 0.87
CA SER A 220 -1.08 15.48 1.63
C SER A 220 -0.93 15.29 3.13
N PRO A 221 -0.27 16.22 3.84
CA PRO A 221 -0.18 16.21 5.29
C PRO A 221 -1.50 16.56 6.00
N SER A 222 -2.45 17.15 5.30
CA SER A 222 -3.78 17.50 5.84
C SER A 222 -4.69 16.27 5.98
N VAL A 223 -4.39 15.19 5.24
CA VAL A 223 -5.06 13.88 5.32
C VAL A 223 -4.20 12.97 6.19
N ARG A 224 -4.72 12.53 7.31
CA ARG A 224 -3.96 11.72 8.26
C ARG A 224 -4.71 10.47 8.71
N VAL A 225 -3.96 9.44 9.04
CA VAL A 225 -4.47 8.19 9.63
C VAL A 225 -3.53 7.73 10.74
N ILE A 226 -4.09 7.17 11.80
CA ILE A 226 -3.33 6.45 12.82
C ILE A 226 -3.10 5.05 12.26
N HIS A 227 -1.83 4.58 12.27
CA HIS A 227 -1.48 3.27 11.72
C HIS A 227 -0.71 2.44 12.73
N HIS A 228 -1.25 1.28 13.09
CA HIS A 228 -0.72 0.39 14.12
C HIS A 228 0.52 -0.40 13.68
N GLY A 229 0.77 -0.52 12.37
CA GLY A 229 2.05 -1.02 11.85
C GLY A 229 2.14 -2.50 11.53
N GLY A 230 1.36 -2.98 10.57
CA GLY A 230 1.60 -4.24 9.86
C GLY A 230 1.40 -5.51 10.68
N GLU A 231 0.41 -5.56 11.56
CA GLU A 231 0.16 -6.68 12.46
C GLU A 231 -0.12 -8.01 11.71
N GLY A 232 -0.81 -7.97 10.58
CA GLY A 232 -1.05 -9.17 9.76
C GLY A 232 0.24 -9.81 9.22
N THR A 233 1.21 -9.00 8.81
CA THR A 233 2.48 -9.51 8.24
C THR A 233 3.47 -9.99 9.29
N LYS A 234 3.37 -9.48 10.53
CA LYS A 234 4.21 -9.90 11.66
C LYS A 234 4.01 -11.39 12.01
N GLN A 235 2.82 -11.94 11.74
CA GLN A 235 2.48 -13.35 12.04
C GLN A 235 3.30 -14.34 11.21
N VAL A 236 3.78 -13.96 10.02
CA VAL A 236 4.44 -14.83 9.03
C VAL A 236 5.74 -14.25 8.48
N ARG A 237 6.53 -13.61 9.34
CA ARG A 237 7.71 -12.80 8.97
C ARG A 237 8.67 -13.43 7.98
N LYS A 238 9.04 -14.71 8.16
CA LYS A 238 10.04 -15.36 7.29
C LYS A 238 9.56 -15.50 5.84
N SER A 239 8.31 -15.90 5.64
CA SER A 239 7.71 -15.96 4.30
C SER A 239 7.56 -14.57 3.69
N MET A 240 7.28 -13.55 4.51
CA MET A 240 7.17 -12.16 4.07
C MET A 240 8.52 -11.58 3.61
N ILE A 241 9.63 -11.93 4.28
CA ILE A 241 10.98 -11.55 3.80
C ILE A 241 11.20 -12.09 2.38
N TRP A 242 10.92 -13.37 2.15
CA TRP A 242 11.09 -13.96 0.83
C TRP A 242 10.16 -13.32 -0.20
N GLU A 243 8.89 -13.11 0.15
CA GLU A 243 7.93 -12.53 -0.80
C GLU A 243 8.27 -11.07 -1.13
N SER A 244 8.72 -10.25 -0.18
CA SER A 244 9.12 -8.88 -0.47
C SER A 244 10.28 -8.80 -1.47
N HIS A 245 11.29 -9.67 -1.32
CA HIS A 245 12.44 -9.70 -2.25
C HIS A 245 12.06 -10.29 -3.62
N ARG A 246 11.22 -11.31 -3.66
CA ARG A 246 10.67 -11.87 -4.91
C ARG A 246 9.83 -10.84 -5.65
N SER A 247 9.02 -10.07 -4.92
CA SER A 247 8.20 -9.01 -5.50
C SER A 247 9.07 -7.86 -6.05
N LEU A 248 10.17 -7.50 -5.36
CA LEU A 248 11.14 -6.56 -5.91
C LEU A 248 11.75 -7.07 -7.24
N VAL A 249 12.22 -8.32 -7.28
CA VAL A 249 12.75 -8.92 -8.51
C VAL A 249 11.69 -8.94 -9.62
N ARG A 250 10.45 -9.28 -9.28
CA ARG A 250 9.32 -9.29 -10.22
C ARG A 250 9.02 -7.91 -10.78
N PHE A 251 9.03 -6.87 -9.93
CA PHE A 251 8.86 -5.48 -10.34
C PHE A 251 9.96 -5.02 -11.30
N LEU A 252 11.23 -5.24 -10.94
CA LEU A 252 12.37 -4.89 -11.78
C LEU A 252 12.33 -5.64 -13.13
N ARG A 253 11.96 -6.93 -13.12
CA ARG A 253 11.81 -7.73 -14.32
C ARG A 253 10.68 -7.21 -15.23
N LYS A 254 9.55 -6.87 -14.65
CA LYS A 254 8.37 -6.37 -15.38
C LYS A 254 8.63 -5.01 -16.03
N HIS A 255 9.25 -4.08 -15.30
CA HIS A 255 9.32 -2.68 -15.69
C HIS A 255 10.67 -2.22 -16.22
N GLN A 256 11.79 -2.83 -15.79
CA GLN A 256 13.12 -2.32 -16.08
C GLN A 256 14.01 -3.27 -16.88
N LEU A 257 13.69 -4.59 -16.92
CA LEU A 257 14.48 -5.54 -17.70
C LEU A 257 14.36 -5.24 -19.20
N ARG A 258 15.50 -5.08 -19.85
CA ARG A 258 15.66 -4.94 -21.30
C ARG A 258 16.72 -5.91 -21.78
N TRP A 259 16.73 -6.26 -23.07
CA TRP A 259 17.71 -7.20 -23.63
C TRP A 259 19.16 -6.73 -23.41
N TRP A 260 19.40 -5.40 -23.49
CA TRP A 260 20.74 -4.81 -23.38
C TRP A 260 21.24 -4.74 -21.92
N ASN A 261 20.40 -4.73 -20.91
CA ASN A 261 20.79 -4.69 -19.50
C ASN A 261 20.60 -6.05 -18.78
N ALA A 262 20.20 -7.08 -19.50
CA ALA A 262 19.85 -8.38 -18.93
C ALA A 262 21.00 -9.00 -18.07
N PRO A 263 22.26 -9.00 -18.47
CA PRO A 263 23.33 -9.57 -17.63
C PRO A 263 23.44 -8.89 -16.27
N LEU A 264 23.39 -7.54 -16.24
CA LEU A 264 23.43 -6.77 -14.99
C LEU A 264 22.18 -7.02 -14.14
N MET A 265 21.03 -7.06 -14.74
CA MET A 265 19.75 -7.31 -14.04
C MET A 265 19.72 -8.69 -13.37
N TYR A 266 20.19 -9.73 -14.05
CA TYR A 266 20.26 -11.07 -13.45
C TYR A 266 21.27 -11.14 -12.30
N LEU A 267 22.38 -10.41 -12.37
CA LEU A 267 23.30 -10.26 -11.24
C LEU A 267 22.60 -9.61 -10.04
N VAL A 268 21.88 -8.50 -10.26
CA VAL A 268 21.11 -7.81 -9.22
C VAL A 268 20.04 -8.73 -8.63
N PHE A 269 19.32 -9.50 -9.45
CA PHE A 269 18.34 -10.47 -8.96
C PHE A 269 18.98 -11.50 -8.03
N GLY A 270 20.16 -12.01 -8.39
CA GLY A 270 20.95 -12.90 -7.54
C GLY A 270 21.28 -12.27 -6.19
N VAL A 271 21.81 -11.02 -6.20
CA VAL A 271 22.16 -10.29 -4.97
C VAL A 271 20.94 -10.07 -4.08
N VAL A 272 19.80 -9.66 -4.64
CA VAL A 272 18.54 -9.47 -3.91
C VAL A 272 18.08 -10.76 -3.25
N LEU A 273 18.13 -11.90 -3.96
CA LEU A 273 17.71 -13.19 -3.41
C LEU A 273 18.68 -13.74 -2.35
N VAL A 274 19.98 -13.48 -2.50
CA VAL A 274 20.98 -13.78 -1.45
C VAL A 274 20.71 -12.94 -0.20
N GLY A 275 20.37 -11.64 -0.37
CA GLY A 275 19.95 -10.77 0.73
C GLY A 275 18.72 -11.31 1.46
N ALA A 276 17.72 -11.82 0.73
CA ALA A 276 16.56 -12.48 1.31
C ALA A 276 16.95 -13.70 2.17
N PHE A 277 17.84 -14.53 1.66
CA PHE A 277 18.32 -15.72 2.35
C PHE A 277 19.06 -15.36 3.66
N VAL A 278 19.95 -14.38 3.61
CA VAL A 278 20.69 -13.92 4.80
C VAL A 278 19.74 -13.36 5.86
N ARG A 279 18.79 -12.49 5.46
CA ARG A 279 17.79 -11.94 6.38
C ARG A 279 16.88 -13.01 6.95
N ALA A 280 16.43 -13.98 6.15
CA ALA A 280 15.58 -15.07 6.62
C ALA A 280 16.31 -15.97 7.64
N ARG A 281 17.61 -16.25 7.44
CA ARG A 281 18.45 -16.98 8.40
C ARG A 281 18.71 -16.20 9.70
N GLY A 282 18.87 -14.88 9.63
CA GLY A 282 19.04 -14.03 10.80
C GLY A 282 17.84 -14.15 11.76
N TYR A 283 16.65 -14.38 11.25
CA TYR A 283 15.45 -14.64 12.07
C TYR A 283 15.51 -15.96 12.82
N ASP A 284 16.07 -17.02 12.21
CA ASP A 284 16.26 -18.32 12.87
C ASP A 284 17.35 -18.25 13.96
N ALA A 285 18.32 -17.34 13.83
CA ALA A 285 19.42 -17.11 14.78
C ALA A 285 19.10 -16.11 15.89
N GLY A 286 17.87 -15.58 15.96
CA GLY A 286 17.45 -14.63 17.01
C GLY A 286 17.95 -13.18 16.83
N PHE A 287 18.50 -12.82 15.70
CA PHE A 287 18.80 -11.42 15.38
C PHE A 287 17.48 -10.65 15.15
N ARG A 288 17.07 -9.88 16.18
CA ARG A 288 15.99 -8.91 16.08
C ARG A 288 16.55 -7.59 15.58
N ASN A 289 16.10 -7.10 14.46
CA ASN A 289 16.10 -5.69 14.07
C ASN A 289 14.68 -5.23 13.89
#